data_609ab141b1714f5ca77f587318504479
#
_entry.id   609ab141b1714f5ca77f587318504479
#
_cell.length_a   1.000
_cell.length_b   1.000
_cell.length_c   1.000
_cell.angle_alpha   90.00
_cell.angle_beta   90.00
_cell.angle_gamma   90.00
#
_symmetry.space_group_name_H-M   'P 1'
#
loop_
_entity.id
_entity.type
_entity.pdbx_description
1 polymer ?
#
loop_
_entity_poly.entity_id
_entity_poly.type
_entity_poly.pdbx_seq_one_letter_code
_entity_poly.pdbx_strand_id
1 'polypeptide(L)'
;MSKNSLDNIDAKLSEMLTNSTRVFDISMNALLGDTNLDSVRDDLYDTDKAINELHREVRREMIIHSAVNSRNLDIPLLLSYMTMSKDIERIGDYCKNLFEIAETGNTFAKGDDLDSYIELRNDIGKLIVYLQSCIALDDESKVQDLITLGSSISTDIDKRITALLENKEKIQYPVATTLFFRYLKR
;
A
#
# COMPACT_ATOMS: atom_id res chain seq x y z
N MET A 1 7.75 31.50 -4.25
CA MET A 1 6.54 30.84 -4.80
C MET A 1 6.75 29.38 -5.24
N SER A 2 7.96 28.92 -5.63
CA SER A 2 8.22 27.52 -6.00
C SER A 2 8.14 26.54 -4.82
N LYS A 3 8.55 26.94 -3.63
CA LYS A 3 8.56 26.09 -2.43
C LYS A 3 7.14 25.66 -2.01
N ASN A 4 6.17 26.57 -2.06
CA ASN A 4 4.76 26.29 -1.68
C ASN A 4 4.09 25.22 -2.57
N SER A 5 4.50 25.03 -3.82
CA SER A 5 3.88 24.05 -4.73
C SER A 5 4.35 22.63 -4.43
N LEU A 6 5.64 22.44 -4.09
CA LEU A 6 6.17 21.14 -3.71
C LEU A 6 5.67 20.73 -2.32
N ASP A 7 5.65 21.67 -1.37
CA ASP A 7 5.11 21.43 -0.02
C ASP A 7 3.65 20.94 -0.06
N ASN A 8 2.85 21.41 -1.04
CA ASN A 8 1.47 20.94 -1.23
C ASN A 8 1.40 19.53 -1.82
N ILE A 9 2.32 19.18 -2.73
CA ILE A 9 2.43 17.82 -3.28
C ILE A 9 2.81 16.83 -2.17
N ASP A 10 3.79 17.18 -1.33
CA ASP A 10 4.22 16.35 -0.19
C ASP A 10 3.08 16.11 0.81
N ALA A 11 2.29 17.15 1.10
CA ALA A 11 1.11 17.01 1.96
C ALA A 11 0.08 16.04 1.37
N LYS A 12 -0.17 16.10 0.06
CA LYS A 12 -1.10 15.19 -0.63
C LYS A 12 -0.57 13.74 -0.66
N LEU A 13 0.72 13.54 -0.88
CA LEU A 13 1.32 12.20 -0.81
C LEU A 13 1.23 11.61 0.59
N SER A 14 1.44 12.43 1.63
CA SER A 14 1.27 12.03 3.02
C SER A 14 -0.19 11.65 3.32
N GLU A 15 -1.17 12.42 2.80
CA GLU A 15 -2.59 12.11 2.93
C GLU A 15 -2.96 10.83 2.18
N MET A 16 -2.44 10.61 0.97
CA MET A 16 -2.60 9.36 0.24
C MET A 16 -2.10 8.15 1.04
N LEU A 17 -0.93 8.25 1.69
CA LEU A 17 -0.40 7.18 2.54
C LEU A 17 -1.23 6.95 3.79
N THR A 18 -1.76 8.01 4.41
CA THR A 18 -2.68 7.90 5.55
C THR A 18 -3.94 7.12 5.15
N ASN A 19 -4.52 7.46 4.00
CA ASN A 19 -5.67 6.76 3.45
C ASN A 19 -5.32 5.31 3.07
N SER A 20 -4.12 5.07 2.51
CA SER A 20 -3.65 3.72 2.20
C SER A 20 -3.48 2.84 3.45
N THR A 21 -3.00 3.41 4.55
CA THR A 21 -2.95 2.71 5.85
C THR A 21 -4.35 2.31 6.30
N ARG A 22 -5.33 3.20 6.17
CA ARG A 22 -6.74 2.92 6.54
C ARG A 22 -7.33 1.78 5.73
N VAL A 23 -7.22 1.81 4.39
CA VAL A 23 -7.77 0.72 3.54
C VAL A 23 -7.02 -0.59 3.77
N PHE A 24 -5.72 -0.54 4.05
CA PHE A 24 -4.94 -1.71 4.43
C PHE A 24 -5.47 -2.34 5.72
N ASP A 25 -5.68 -1.56 6.77
CA ASP A 25 -6.22 -2.05 8.04
C ASP A 25 -7.62 -2.64 7.89
N ILE A 26 -8.52 -1.98 7.15
CA ILE A 26 -9.86 -2.51 6.87
C ILE A 26 -9.77 -3.86 6.16
N SER A 27 -8.98 -3.94 5.08
CA SER A 27 -8.85 -5.15 4.27
C SER A 27 -8.25 -6.32 5.04
N MET A 28 -7.21 -6.05 5.85
CA MET A 28 -6.57 -7.07 6.66
C MET A 28 -7.47 -7.54 7.81
N ASN A 29 -8.23 -6.64 8.44
CA ASN A 29 -9.21 -7.02 9.47
C ASN A 29 -10.38 -7.83 8.88
N ALA A 30 -10.77 -7.55 7.64
CA ALA A 30 -11.78 -8.33 6.92
C ALA A 30 -11.32 -9.76 6.64
N LEU A 31 -10.03 -9.95 6.33
CA LEU A 31 -9.45 -11.26 6.01
C LEU A 31 -9.05 -12.06 7.26
N LEU A 32 -8.47 -11.41 8.26
CA LEU A 32 -7.85 -12.05 9.43
C LEU A 32 -8.71 -12.00 10.69
N GLY A 33 -9.85 -11.28 10.66
CA GLY A 33 -10.73 -11.08 11.80
C GLY A 33 -12.20 -11.40 11.50
N ASP A 34 -13.05 -11.18 12.49
CA ASP A 34 -14.52 -11.35 12.38
C ASP A 34 -15.21 -10.00 12.05
N THR A 35 -14.66 -9.24 11.09
CA THR A 35 -15.21 -7.93 10.70
C THR A 35 -16.52 -8.10 9.93
N ASN A 36 -17.54 -7.34 10.31
CA ASN A 36 -18.74 -7.23 9.48
C ASN A 36 -18.44 -6.44 8.21
N LEU A 37 -18.36 -7.13 7.07
CA LEU A 37 -17.96 -6.55 5.79
C LEU A 37 -18.90 -5.43 5.35
N ASP A 38 -20.21 -5.57 5.56
CA ASP A 38 -21.20 -4.55 5.16
C ASP A 38 -21.01 -3.23 5.93
N SER A 39 -20.51 -3.30 7.16
CA SER A 39 -20.26 -2.11 7.98
C SER A 39 -19.03 -1.29 7.57
N VAL A 40 -18.11 -1.88 6.82
CA VAL A 40 -16.82 -1.24 6.44
C VAL A 40 -16.65 -1.07 4.92
N ARG A 41 -17.55 -1.66 4.14
CA ARG A 41 -17.48 -1.63 2.67
C ARG A 41 -17.46 -0.20 2.13
N ASP A 42 -18.44 0.60 2.48
CA ASP A 42 -18.57 1.97 1.98
C ASP A 42 -17.33 2.81 2.36
N ASP A 43 -16.85 2.64 3.60
CA ASP A 43 -15.65 3.33 4.08
C ASP A 43 -14.40 2.95 3.27
N LEU A 44 -14.23 1.67 2.95
CA LEU A 44 -13.11 1.20 2.12
C LEU A 44 -13.16 1.81 0.71
N TYR A 45 -14.31 1.73 0.04
CA TYR A 45 -14.45 2.21 -1.34
C TYR A 45 -14.40 3.75 -1.43
N ASP A 46 -14.94 4.47 -0.46
CA ASP A 46 -14.84 5.94 -0.41
C ASP A 46 -13.41 6.38 -0.13
N THR A 47 -12.68 5.66 0.74
CA THR A 47 -11.27 5.95 0.99
C THR A 47 -10.40 5.65 -0.24
N ASP A 48 -10.61 4.55 -0.95
CA ASP A 48 -9.95 4.23 -2.22
C ASP A 48 -10.21 5.34 -3.27
N LYS A 49 -11.45 5.80 -3.36
CA LYS A 49 -11.80 6.92 -4.25
C LYS A 49 -11.07 8.21 -3.87
N ALA A 50 -10.92 8.50 -2.58
CA ALA A 50 -10.16 9.66 -2.12
C ALA A 50 -8.67 9.55 -2.50
N ILE A 51 -8.05 8.37 -2.39
CA ILE A 51 -6.68 8.12 -2.85
C ILE A 51 -6.55 8.42 -4.36
N ASN A 52 -7.50 7.94 -5.15
CA ASN A 52 -7.53 8.16 -6.61
C ASN A 52 -7.70 9.65 -6.97
N GLU A 53 -8.49 10.41 -6.22
CA GLU A 53 -8.67 11.84 -6.41
C GLU A 53 -7.39 12.60 -6.07
N LEU A 54 -6.77 12.33 -4.93
CA LEU A 54 -5.47 12.91 -4.53
C LEU A 54 -4.37 12.63 -5.56
N HIS A 55 -4.30 11.41 -6.08
CA HIS A 55 -3.37 11.05 -7.17
C HIS A 55 -3.56 11.92 -8.42
N ARG A 56 -4.82 12.17 -8.83
CA ARG A 56 -5.12 13.08 -9.96
C ARG A 56 -4.71 14.51 -9.66
N GLU A 57 -4.94 14.98 -8.43
CA GLU A 57 -4.54 16.31 -8.01
C GLU A 57 -3.03 16.48 -7.99
N VAL A 58 -2.27 15.53 -7.42
CA VAL A 58 -0.80 15.53 -7.45
C VAL A 58 -0.30 15.67 -8.90
N ARG A 59 -0.81 14.85 -9.81
CA ARG A 59 -0.43 14.91 -11.23
C ARG A 59 -0.75 16.27 -11.86
N ARG A 60 -1.91 16.84 -11.55
CA ARG A 60 -2.31 18.16 -12.04
C ARG A 60 -1.38 19.26 -11.53
N GLU A 61 -1.05 19.24 -10.24
CA GLU A 61 -0.15 20.22 -9.63
C GLU A 61 1.27 20.12 -10.22
N MET A 62 1.75 18.91 -10.51
CA MET A 62 3.03 18.73 -11.16
C MET A 62 3.08 19.30 -12.58
N ILE A 63 1.99 19.18 -13.35
CA ILE A 63 1.87 19.82 -14.67
C ILE A 63 1.91 21.34 -14.52
N ILE A 64 1.16 21.90 -13.56
CA ILE A 64 1.16 23.33 -13.30
C ILE A 64 2.55 23.81 -12.86
N HIS A 65 3.19 23.08 -11.93
CA HIS A 65 4.54 23.40 -11.48
C HIS A 65 5.54 23.40 -12.66
N SER A 66 5.47 22.44 -13.55
CA SER A 66 6.35 22.35 -14.72
C SER A 66 6.13 23.53 -15.69
N ALA A 67 4.90 23.94 -15.91
CA ALA A 67 4.57 25.06 -16.80
C ALA A 67 5.07 26.41 -16.24
N VAL A 68 4.94 26.61 -14.92
CA VAL A 68 5.36 27.86 -14.25
C VAL A 68 6.88 27.95 -14.11
N ASN A 69 7.56 26.85 -13.87
CA ASN A 69 9.01 26.79 -13.62
C ASN A 69 9.83 26.28 -14.78
N SER A 70 9.36 26.39 -16.01
CA SER A 70 9.93 25.78 -17.21
C SER A 70 11.43 26.05 -17.43
N ARG A 71 11.98 27.15 -16.91
CA ARG A 71 13.42 27.49 -17.05
C ARG A 71 14.33 26.80 -16.04
N ASN A 72 13.77 26.39 -14.88
CA ASN A 72 14.52 25.77 -13.77
C ASN A 72 13.84 24.48 -13.32
N LEU A 73 13.33 23.71 -14.27
CA LEU A 73 12.58 22.50 -13.99
C LEU A 73 13.51 21.35 -13.62
N ASP A 74 13.32 20.79 -12.44
CA ASP A 74 13.94 19.53 -12.02
C ASP A 74 13.11 18.35 -12.52
N ILE A 75 13.42 17.88 -13.72
CA ILE A 75 12.71 16.77 -14.35
C ILE A 75 12.84 15.47 -13.56
N PRO A 76 14.04 15.06 -13.06
CA PRO A 76 14.17 13.90 -12.20
C PRO A 76 13.26 13.93 -10.97
N LEU A 77 13.20 15.06 -10.28
CA LEU A 77 12.32 15.23 -9.13
C LEU A 77 10.84 15.04 -9.48
N LEU A 78 10.38 15.67 -10.57
CA LEU A 78 9.00 15.52 -11.02
C LEU A 78 8.65 14.08 -11.38
N LEU A 79 9.54 13.38 -12.07
CA LEU A 79 9.33 11.96 -12.42
C LEU A 79 9.28 11.08 -11.15
N SER A 80 10.09 11.40 -10.14
CA SER A 80 10.07 10.69 -8.85
C SER A 80 8.71 10.87 -8.15
N TYR A 81 8.19 12.08 -8.08
CA TYR A 81 6.86 12.35 -7.52
C TYR A 81 5.74 11.63 -8.30
N MET A 82 5.81 11.65 -9.63
CA MET A 82 4.83 10.92 -10.47
C MET A 82 4.84 9.43 -10.21
N THR A 83 6.02 8.84 -10.11
CA THR A 83 6.17 7.41 -9.81
C THR A 83 5.65 7.09 -8.42
N MET A 84 6.08 7.87 -7.41
CA MET A 84 5.66 7.70 -6.01
C MET A 84 4.14 7.80 -5.86
N SER A 85 3.51 8.83 -6.44
CA SER A 85 2.05 8.98 -6.36
C SER A 85 1.30 7.81 -6.98
N LYS A 86 1.82 7.23 -8.08
CA LYS A 86 1.24 6.05 -8.72
C LYS A 86 1.44 4.79 -7.88
N ASP A 87 2.60 4.63 -7.23
CA ASP A 87 2.87 3.48 -6.40
C ASP A 87 2.03 3.51 -5.11
N ILE A 88 1.80 4.70 -4.52
CA ILE A 88 0.90 4.84 -3.37
C ILE A 88 -0.56 4.53 -3.76
N GLU A 89 -1.03 4.98 -4.92
CA GLU A 89 -2.38 4.65 -5.40
C GLU A 89 -2.56 3.15 -5.58
N ARG A 90 -1.54 2.44 -6.04
CA ARG A 90 -1.57 0.98 -6.15
C ARG A 90 -1.72 0.27 -4.81
N ILE A 91 -1.23 0.82 -3.71
CA ILE A 91 -1.48 0.25 -2.38
C ILE A 91 -2.98 0.17 -2.13
N GLY A 92 -3.73 1.26 -2.41
CA GLY A 92 -5.19 1.28 -2.31
C GLY A 92 -5.85 0.21 -3.18
N ASP A 93 -5.45 0.11 -4.46
CA ASP A 93 -5.97 -0.90 -5.39
C ASP A 93 -5.76 -2.33 -4.88
N TYR A 94 -4.57 -2.65 -4.36
CA TYR A 94 -4.29 -3.99 -3.83
C TYR A 94 -5.03 -4.28 -2.53
N CYS A 95 -5.22 -3.29 -1.68
CA CYS A 95 -6.04 -3.42 -0.48
C CYS A 95 -7.51 -3.71 -0.83
N LYS A 96 -8.05 -3.05 -1.83
CA LYS A 96 -9.39 -3.35 -2.35
C LYS A 96 -9.49 -4.80 -2.84
N ASN A 97 -8.52 -5.27 -3.63
CA ASN A 97 -8.48 -6.66 -4.09
C ASN A 97 -8.37 -7.66 -2.92
N LEU A 98 -7.66 -7.31 -1.84
CA LEU A 98 -7.63 -8.11 -0.60
C LEU A 98 -9.01 -8.17 0.06
N PHE A 99 -9.73 -7.04 0.13
CA PHE A 99 -11.07 -7.00 0.67
C PHE A 99 -12.05 -7.85 -0.16
N GLU A 100 -11.96 -7.81 -1.49
CA GLU A 100 -12.76 -8.64 -2.40
C GLU A 100 -12.57 -10.15 -2.14
N ILE A 101 -11.38 -10.61 -1.70
CA ILE A 101 -11.18 -11.99 -1.27
C ILE A 101 -12.08 -12.31 -0.07
N ALA A 102 -12.16 -11.42 0.92
CA ALA A 102 -13.04 -11.61 2.08
C ALA A 102 -14.52 -11.61 1.67
N GLU A 103 -14.95 -10.77 0.72
CA GLU A 103 -16.32 -10.71 0.20
C GLU A 103 -16.73 -12.03 -0.47
N THR A 104 -15.80 -12.81 -1.02
CA THR A 104 -16.09 -14.16 -1.55
C THR A 104 -16.25 -15.23 -0.46
N GLY A 105 -16.20 -14.86 0.81
CA GLY A 105 -16.31 -15.77 1.96
C GLY A 105 -15.01 -16.48 2.32
N ASN A 106 -13.88 -16.10 1.73
CA ASN A 106 -12.57 -16.64 2.06
C ASN A 106 -11.92 -15.77 3.15
N THR A 107 -12.00 -16.23 4.40
CA THR A 107 -11.32 -15.59 5.54
C THR A 107 -10.31 -16.54 6.17
N PHE A 108 -9.27 -15.98 6.77
CA PHE A 108 -8.19 -16.72 7.42
C PHE A 108 -8.30 -16.67 8.95
N ALA A 109 -9.38 -16.11 9.49
CA ALA A 109 -9.60 -15.85 10.91
C ALA A 109 -9.57 -17.11 11.82
N LYS A 110 -9.65 -18.32 11.26
CA LYS A 110 -9.70 -19.59 11.98
C LYS A 110 -8.68 -20.62 11.49
N GLY A 111 -7.70 -20.19 10.71
CA GLY A 111 -6.67 -21.09 10.17
C GLY A 111 -5.49 -21.25 11.14
N ASP A 112 -4.76 -22.37 11.02
CA ASP A 112 -3.56 -22.65 11.81
C ASP A 112 -2.43 -21.62 11.55
N ASP A 113 -2.46 -20.95 10.39
CA ASP A 113 -1.48 -19.95 9.96
C ASP A 113 -1.83 -18.51 10.38
N LEU A 114 -2.94 -18.29 11.10
CA LEU A 114 -3.44 -16.96 11.44
C LEU A 114 -2.38 -16.07 12.10
N ASP A 115 -1.66 -16.59 13.09
CA ASP A 115 -0.63 -15.82 13.80
C ASP A 115 0.47 -15.34 12.84
N SER A 116 0.89 -16.19 11.91
CA SER A 116 1.87 -15.87 10.88
C SER A 116 1.38 -14.80 9.89
N TYR A 117 0.08 -14.80 9.57
CA TYR A 117 -0.52 -13.78 8.71
C TYR A 117 -0.68 -12.44 9.45
N ILE A 118 -0.97 -12.48 10.77
CA ILE A 118 -1.00 -11.30 11.63
C ILE A 118 0.39 -10.66 11.74
N GLU A 119 1.45 -11.47 11.90
CA GLU A 119 2.82 -10.97 11.91
C GLU A 119 3.17 -10.27 10.59
N LEU A 120 2.87 -10.90 9.45
CA LEU A 120 3.10 -10.32 8.13
C LEU A 120 2.31 -9.02 7.93
N ARG A 121 1.03 -8.99 8.34
CA ARG A 121 0.22 -7.76 8.35
C ARG A 121 0.90 -6.65 9.13
N ASN A 122 1.37 -6.96 10.34
CA ASN A 122 1.99 -5.98 11.22
C ASN A 122 3.30 -5.43 10.62
N ASP A 123 4.08 -6.26 9.95
CA ASP A 123 5.33 -5.85 9.33
C ASP A 123 5.10 -4.97 8.10
N ILE A 124 4.11 -5.30 7.27
CA ILE A 124 3.72 -4.47 6.13
C ILE A 124 3.10 -3.15 6.63
N GLY A 125 2.25 -3.18 7.65
CA GLY A 125 1.70 -1.96 8.25
C GLY A 125 2.79 -1.02 8.76
N LYS A 126 3.84 -1.55 9.43
CA LYS A 126 5.01 -0.77 9.83
C LYS A 126 5.74 -0.16 8.63
N LEU A 127 5.88 -0.89 7.51
CA LEU A 127 6.49 -0.35 6.29
C LEU A 127 5.74 0.87 5.75
N ILE A 128 4.39 0.80 5.68
CA ILE A 128 3.57 1.91 5.19
C ILE A 128 3.74 3.15 6.08
N VAL A 129 3.68 2.98 7.41
CA VAL A 129 3.88 4.07 8.38
C VAL A 129 5.31 4.62 8.31
N TYR A 130 6.30 3.75 8.13
CA TYR A 130 7.70 4.17 8.02
C TYR A 130 7.96 4.93 6.71
N LEU A 131 7.36 4.51 5.60
CA LEU A 131 7.41 5.24 4.33
C LEU A 131 6.83 6.66 4.49
N GLN A 132 5.72 6.82 5.21
CA GLN A 132 5.14 8.14 5.49
C GLN A 132 6.14 9.04 6.24
N SER A 133 6.90 8.49 7.19
CA SER A 133 7.93 9.24 7.90
C SER A 133 9.13 9.63 7.01
N CYS A 134 9.46 8.81 6.01
CA CYS A 134 10.55 9.08 5.07
C CYS A 134 10.21 10.22 4.10
N ILE A 135 8.96 10.37 3.68
CA ILE A 135 8.53 11.49 2.83
C ILE A 135 8.70 12.83 3.56
N ALA A 136 8.47 12.85 4.88
CA ALA A 136 8.58 14.06 5.69
C ALA A 136 10.03 14.38 6.13
N LEU A 137 10.95 13.42 6.03
CA LEU A 137 12.31 13.52 6.55
C LEU A 137 13.30 13.12 5.45
N ASP A 138 14.14 14.06 5.05
CA ASP A 138 15.26 13.83 4.11
C ASP A 138 16.39 13.05 4.81
N ASP A 139 16.10 11.80 5.22
CA ASP A 139 17.00 10.95 6.00
C ASP A 139 17.32 9.66 5.21
N GLU A 140 18.46 9.67 4.54
CA GLU A 140 18.92 8.56 3.70
C GLU A 140 19.08 7.24 4.46
N SER A 141 19.44 7.29 5.76
CA SER A 141 19.61 6.07 6.57
C SER A 141 18.27 5.34 6.75
N LYS A 142 17.19 6.06 6.97
CA LYS A 142 15.84 5.50 7.09
C LYS A 142 15.35 4.87 5.78
N VAL A 143 15.68 5.48 4.65
CA VAL A 143 15.34 4.92 3.34
C VAL A 143 16.03 3.57 3.14
N GLN A 144 17.30 3.44 3.53
CA GLN A 144 18.01 2.18 3.42
C GLN A 144 17.44 1.08 4.32
N ASP A 145 17.04 1.42 5.53
CA ASP A 145 16.37 0.49 6.46
C ASP A 145 15.01 0.02 5.89
N LEU A 146 14.23 0.94 5.31
CA LEU A 146 12.96 0.64 4.65
C LEU A 146 13.15 -0.34 3.48
N ILE A 147 14.14 -0.11 2.62
CA ILE A 147 14.47 -0.98 1.49
C ILE A 147 14.87 -2.37 1.98
N THR A 148 15.69 -2.45 3.02
CA THR A 148 16.15 -3.71 3.59
C THR A 148 14.99 -4.52 4.17
N LEU A 149 14.12 -3.88 4.96
CA LEU A 149 12.95 -4.53 5.55
C LEU A 149 11.97 -4.98 4.46
N GLY A 150 11.67 -4.14 3.49
CA GLY A 150 10.78 -4.49 2.37
C GLY A 150 11.31 -5.66 1.53
N SER A 151 12.63 -5.70 1.29
CA SER A 151 13.27 -6.80 0.58
C SER A 151 13.19 -8.13 1.35
N SER A 152 13.33 -8.08 2.67
CA SER A 152 13.19 -9.25 3.55
C SER A 152 11.77 -9.81 3.50
N ILE A 153 10.76 -8.95 3.66
CA ILE A 153 9.34 -9.34 3.60
C ILE A 153 9.00 -9.91 2.22
N SER A 154 9.43 -9.25 1.14
CA SER A 154 9.21 -9.73 -0.24
C SER A 154 9.81 -11.13 -0.45
N THR A 155 11.00 -11.39 0.09
CA THR A 155 11.66 -12.70 0.00
C THR A 155 10.90 -13.77 0.79
N ASP A 156 10.38 -13.46 1.97
CA ASP A 156 9.56 -14.38 2.75
C ASP A 156 8.26 -14.73 2.03
N ILE A 157 7.58 -13.73 1.49
CA ILE A 157 6.35 -13.93 0.70
C ILE A 157 6.63 -14.83 -0.52
N ASP A 158 7.76 -14.65 -1.22
CA ASP A 158 8.12 -15.51 -2.36
C ASP A 158 8.32 -16.97 -1.96
N LYS A 159 8.94 -17.23 -0.81
CA LYS A 159 9.08 -18.61 -0.28
C LYS A 159 7.71 -19.22 -0.01
N ARG A 160 6.79 -18.49 0.61
CA ARG A 160 5.42 -18.94 0.89
C ARG A 160 4.66 -19.23 -0.40
N ILE A 161 4.72 -18.35 -1.39
CA ILE A 161 4.09 -18.59 -2.71
C ILE A 161 4.68 -19.85 -3.37
N THR A 162 6.00 -20.01 -3.32
CA THR A 162 6.66 -21.19 -3.90
C THR A 162 6.21 -22.49 -3.22
N ALA A 163 6.13 -22.52 -1.89
CA ALA A 163 5.66 -23.67 -1.13
C ALA A 163 4.21 -24.05 -1.50
N LEU A 164 3.34 -23.05 -1.70
CA LEU A 164 1.97 -23.26 -2.17
C LEU A 164 1.92 -23.87 -3.58
N LEU A 165 2.69 -23.33 -4.52
CA LEU A 165 2.73 -23.79 -5.90
C LEU A 165 3.29 -25.22 -6.02
N GLU A 166 4.19 -25.60 -5.13
CA GLU A 166 4.76 -26.94 -5.06
C GLU A 166 3.88 -27.95 -4.28
N ASN A 167 2.69 -27.51 -3.81
CA ASN A 167 1.76 -28.32 -3.01
C ASN A 167 2.41 -28.94 -1.75
N LYS A 168 3.38 -28.26 -1.15
CA LYS A 168 4.09 -28.73 0.05
C LYS A 168 3.25 -28.58 1.32
N GLU A 169 2.21 -27.75 1.26
CA GLU A 169 1.33 -27.45 2.39
C GLU A 169 -0.14 -27.72 2.01
N LYS A 170 -0.88 -28.31 2.92
CA LYS A 170 -2.34 -28.44 2.77
C LYS A 170 -3.01 -27.19 3.34
N ILE A 171 -3.48 -26.34 2.46
CA ILE A 171 -4.14 -25.08 2.82
C ILE A 171 -5.62 -25.17 2.47
N GLN A 172 -6.47 -24.62 3.33
CA GLN A 172 -7.93 -24.66 3.17
C GLN A 172 -8.39 -23.91 1.90
N TYR A 173 -7.76 -22.76 1.59
CA TYR A 173 -8.12 -21.89 0.47
C TYR A 173 -6.90 -21.56 -0.40
N PRO A 174 -6.33 -22.50 -1.18
CA PRO A 174 -5.06 -22.31 -1.85
C PRO A 174 -5.05 -21.16 -2.85
N VAL A 175 -6.16 -20.93 -3.56
CA VAL A 175 -6.27 -19.82 -4.52
C VAL A 175 -6.32 -18.47 -3.79
N ALA A 176 -7.19 -18.34 -2.79
CA ALA A 176 -7.31 -17.12 -2.00
C ALA A 176 -5.99 -16.78 -1.28
N THR A 177 -5.31 -17.78 -0.71
CA THR A 177 -4.01 -17.62 -0.05
C THR A 177 -2.92 -17.18 -1.04
N THR A 178 -2.91 -17.75 -2.25
CA THR A 178 -1.96 -17.32 -3.29
C THR A 178 -2.20 -15.88 -3.72
N LEU A 179 -3.46 -15.47 -3.90
CA LEU A 179 -3.82 -14.09 -4.23
C LEU A 179 -3.46 -13.15 -3.09
N PHE A 180 -3.75 -13.52 -1.85
CA PHE A 180 -3.37 -12.77 -0.65
C PHE A 180 -1.88 -12.46 -0.65
N PHE A 181 -1.01 -13.45 -0.76
CA PHE A 181 0.43 -13.23 -0.82
C PHE A 181 0.87 -12.42 -2.05
N ARG A 182 0.22 -12.61 -3.20
CA ARG A 182 0.54 -11.85 -4.40
C ARG A 182 0.22 -10.36 -4.26
N TYR A 183 -0.90 -10.02 -3.64
CA TYR A 183 -1.26 -8.63 -3.40
C TYR A 183 -0.39 -7.98 -2.32
N LEU A 184 -0.08 -8.71 -1.23
CA LEU A 184 0.82 -8.21 -0.20
C LEU A 184 2.26 -7.97 -0.69
N LYS A 185 2.72 -8.74 -1.67
CA LYS A 185 4.03 -8.55 -2.27
C LYS A 185 4.12 -7.29 -3.14
N ARG A 186 3.03 -6.81 -3.65
CA ARG A 186 2.98 -5.67 -4.61
C ARG A 186 2.97 -4.32 -3.95
#